data_5992a45bed943469a1840a494289ef99
#
_entry.id   5992a45bed943469a1840a494289ef99
#
_cell.length_a   1.000
_cell.length_b   1.000
_cell.length_c   1.000
_cell.angle_alpha   90.00
_cell.angle_beta   90.00
_cell.angle_gamma   90.00
#
_symmetry.space_group_name_H-M   'P 1'
#
loop_
_entity.id
_entity.type
_entity.pdbx_description
1 polymer ?
#
loop_
_entity_poly.entity_id
_entity_poly.type
_entity_poly.pdbx_seq_one_letter_code
_entity_poly.pdbx_strand_id
1 'polypeptide(L)'
;MHHVYLRFPGGKDKCLTLSYDDCVEQDIRLCELMKQYGIAGTFNINTGSYVEEGHVFEPGRIHRRMTRNRTTELFAGEPLFEVATHGERHPFLNKVPVAHATWQLIKDRRNIEEQFGIICRGHAYPYGTYNDQVISDLRACGLVYARTVKSTEKFTFPEDFLLWHPTCHHDNPRLMELTDKFLAPVEKDSRLFYLWGHSFEFDEEDNWHIIEDFFKKIAGREDVWYATNIQVYDYKQAFDQLIWDVECTRVYNPTATDLWFHAKKQVYCVKAGETISL
;
A
#
# COMPACT_ATOMS: atom_id res chain seq x y z
N MET A 1 12.36 -32.38 -4.68
CA MET A 1 11.41 -31.23 -4.85
C MET A 1 12.17 -29.98 -4.44
N HIS A 2 12.21 -28.97 -5.28
CA HIS A 2 12.87 -27.70 -4.97
C HIS A 2 11.84 -26.73 -4.44
N HIS A 3 12.15 -26.05 -3.33
CA HIS A 3 11.32 -24.93 -2.86
C HIS A 3 11.54 -23.72 -3.75
N VAL A 4 10.46 -23.01 -4.05
CA VAL A 4 10.44 -21.77 -4.83
C VAL A 4 10.03 -20.63 -3.90
N TYR A 5 10.84 -19.59 -3.85
CA TYR A 5 10.59 -18.41 -3.01
C TYR A 5 10.45 -17.18 -3.90
N LEU A 6 9.35 -16.46 -3.76
CA LEU A 6 9.15 -15.19 -4.46
C LEU A 6 10.37 -14.27 -4.29
N ARG A 7 10.72 -13.56 -5.35
CA ARG A 7 11.58 -12.37 -5.30
C ARG A 7 10.85 -11.23 -5.98
N PHE A 8 11.07 -10.03 -5.48
CA PHE A 8 10.50 -8.82 -6.03
C PHE A 8 11.24 -8.39 -7.31
N PRO A 9 10.74 -7.39 -8.07
CA PRO A 9 11.37 -6.90 -9.30
C PRO A 9 12.87 -6.65 -9.14
N GLY A 10 13.66 -7.13 -10.10
CA GLY A 10 15.11 -7.11 -10.04
C GLY A 10 15.74 -8.17 -9.13
N GLY A 11 14.99 -9.17 -8.69
CA GLY A 11 15.47 -10.26 -7.83
C GLY A 11 15.61 -9.89 -6.36
N LYS A 12 15.04 -8.75 -5.96
CA LYS A 12 15.09 -8.23 -4.59
C LYS A 12 14.35 -9.14 -3.62
N ASP A 13 14.81 -9.19 -2.39
CA ASP A 13 14.25 -10.08 -1.36
C ASP A 13 13.38 -9.33 -0.32
N LYS A 14 13.28 -8.02 -0.44
CA LYS A 14 12.50 -7.16 0.45
C LYS A 14 11.60 -6.20 -0.34
N CYS A 15 10.44 -5.88 0.21
CA CYS A 15 9.54 -4.86 -0.29
C CYS A 15 9.06 -3.97 0.86
N LEU A 16 9.07 -2.66 0.63
CA LEU A 16 8.47 -1.67 1.50
C LEU A 16 7.27 -1.05 0.82
N THR A 17 6.12 -0.99 1.51
CA THR A 17 4.97 -0.21 1.10
C THR A 17 4.45 0.62 2.27
N LEU A 18 3.95 1.82 1.96
CA LEU A 18 3.40 2.76 2.91
C LEU A 18 1.93 3.06 2.58
N SER A 19 1.14 3.36 3.61
CA SER A 19 -0.27 3.74 3.44
C SER A 19 -0.63 4.83 4.44
N TYR A 20 -1.05 6.01 3.94
CA TYR A 20 -1.46 7.15 4.76
C TYR A 20 -2.88 7.57 4.44
N ASP A 21 -3.62 8.03 5.45
CA ASP A 21 -5.05 8.27 5.36
C ASP A 21 -5.40 9.75 5.43
N ASP A 22 -6.66 10.04 5.04
CA ASP A 22 -7.40 11.26 5.34
C ASP A 22 -7.20 12.44 4.41
N CYS A 23 -6.17 12.48 3.58
CA CYS A 23 -5.95 13.60 2.64
C CYS A 23 -5.87 14.96 3.36
N VAL A 24 -4.85 15.12 4.19
CA VAL A 24 -4.63 16.29 5.02
C VAL A 24 -3.43 17.11 4.54
N GLU A 25 -3.34 18.40 4.96
CA GLU A 25 -2.24 19.29 4.55
C GLU A 25 -0.85 18.77 4.91
N GLN A 26 -0.75 17.97 5.98
CA GLN A 26 0.49 17.34 6.41
C GLN A 26 1.02 16.31 5.41
N ASP A 27 0.15 15.75 4.53
CA ASP A 27 0.60 14.87 3.45
C ASP A 27 1.57 15.57 2.50
N ILE A 28 1.52 16.90 2.38
CA ILE A 28 2.44 17.68 1.54
C ILE A 28 3.89 17.46 2.01
N ARG A 29 4.16 17.68 3.31
CA ARG A 29 5.49 17.44 3.89
C ARG A 29 5.91 15.98 3.81
N LEU A 30 4.97 15.07 4.07
CA LEU A 30 5.25 13.64 3.97
C LEU A 30 5.65 13.24 2.53
N CYS A 31 4.93 13.74 1.52
CA CYS A 31 5.24 13.51 0.12
C CYS A 31 6.61 14.09 -0.28
N GLU A 32 6.96 15.27 0.21
CA GLU A 32 8.29 15.87 -0.02
C GLU A 32 9.40 14.97 0.55
N LEU A 33 9.24 14.46 1.77
CA LEU A 33 10.18 13.51 2.38
C LEU A 33 10.23 12.21 1.58
N MET A 34 9.09 11.63 1.21
CA MET A 34 9.05 10.40 0.41
C MET A 34 9.75 10.57 -0.94
N LYS A 35 9.55 11.69 -1.63
CA LYS A 35 10.27 12.03 -2.88
C LYS A 35 11.76 12.16 -2.66
N GLN A 36 12.18 12.85 -1.60
CA GLN A 36 13.59 13.01 -1.25
C GLN A 36 14.31 11.67 -1.08
N TYR A 37 13.62 10.69 -0.48
CA TYR A 37 14.17 9.36 -0.19
C TYR A 37 13.85 8.30 -1.25
N GLY A 38 13.08 8.63 -2.31
CA GLY A 38 12.68 7.70 -3.35
C GLY A 38 11.76 6.58 -2.84
N ILE A 39 10.91 6.89 -1.87
CA ILE A 39 9.98 5.94 -1.23
C ILE A 39 8.60 6.09 -1.83
N ALA A 40 8.02 4.99 -2.31
CA ALA A 40 6.66 4.93 -2.81
C ALA A 40 5.64 4.69 -1.69
N GLY A 41 4.40 5.10 -1.91
CA GLY A 41 3.31 4.84 -0.96
C GLY A 41 1.93 5.11 -1.52
N THR A 42 0.93 4.77 -0.74
CA THR A 42 -0.48 4.88 -1.08
C THR A 42 -1.16 5.88 -0.15
N PHE A 43 -1.94 6.79 -0.72
CA PHE A 43 -2.74 7.75 0.03
C PHE A 43 -4.22 7.43 -0.11
N ASN A 44 -4.87 7.11 1.01
CA ASN A 44 -6.28 6.74 1.04
C ASN A 44 -7.10 8.00 1.33
N ILE A 45 -7.89 8.44 0.37
CA ILE A 45 -8.56 9.73 0.43
C ILE A 45 -10.07 9.60 0.58
N ASN A 46 -10.70 10.60 1.19
CA ASN A 46 -12.14 10.71 1.34
C ASN A 46 -12.64 11.86 0.46
N THR A 47 -13.13 11.57 -0.72
CA THR A 47 -13.44 12.60 -1.71
C THR A 47 -14.63 13.50 -1.33
N GLY A 48 -15.47 13.07 -0.41
CA GLY A 48 -16.56 13.90 0.14
C GLY A 48 -16.18 14.73 1.35
N SER A 49 -14.90 14.70 1.76
CA SER A 49 -14.38 15.41 2.93
C SER A 49 -13.44 16.56 2.57
N TYR A 50 -13.25 16.85 1.30
CA TYR A 50 -12.50 18.05 0.87
C TYR A 50 -13.11 19.32 1.46
N VAL A 51 -12.24 20.26 1.83
CA VAL A 51 -12.70 21.62 2.15
C VAL A 51 -12.82 22.44 0.86
N GLU A 52 -13.60 23.52 0.91
CA GLU A 52 -13.74 24.43 -0.22
C GLU A 52 -12.47 25.26 -0.43
N GLU A 53 -12.27 25.72 -1.68
CA GLU A 53 -11.14 26.60 -2.00
C GLU A 53 -11.21 27.88 -1.18
N GLY A 54 -10.07 28.26 -0.58
CA GLY A 54 -9.99 29.43 0.29
C GLY A 54 -10.49 29.20 1.73
N HIS A 55 -10.80 27.94 2.09
CA HIS A 55 -11.16 27.61 3.49
C HIS A 55 -10.02 28.00 4.45
N VAL A 56 -10.39 28.66 5.55
CA VAL A 56 -9.46 29.04 6.61
C VAL A 56 -9.81 28.24 7.86
N PHE A 57 -8.86 27.44 8.32
CA PHE A 57 -9.02 26.65 9.53
C PHE A 57 -8.92 27.52 10.77
N GLU A 58 -9.64 27.14 11.81
CA GLU A 58 -9.50 27.76 13.13
C GLU A 58 -8.05 27.63 13.66
N PRO A 59 -7.55 28.67 14.34
CA PRO A 59 -6.21 28.61 14.93
C PRO A 59 -6.01 27.38 15.81
N GLY A 60 -4.88 26.67 15.61
CA GLY A 60 -4.55 25.44 16.36
C GLY A 60 -5.22 24.17 15.83
N ARG A 61 -6.00 24.23 14.75
CA ARG A 61 -6.54 23.03 14.10
C ARG A 61 -5.41 22.22 13.47
N ILE A 62 -5.17 21.00 13.94
CA ILE A 62 -4.12 20.09 13.44
C ILE A 62 -4.63 19.31 12.23
N HIS A 63 -5.71 18.56 12.37
CA HIS A 63 -6.30 17.80 11.27
C HIS A 63 -6.96 18.73 10.26
N ARG A 64 -6.25 19.05 9.16
CA ARG A 64 -6.66 20.00 8.13
C ARG A 64 -6.80 19.28 6.79
N ARG A 65 -8.04 19.03 6.36
CA ARG A 65 -8.34 18.43 5.06
C ARG A 65 -7.91 19.35 3.92
N MET A 66 -7.34 18.77 2.86
CA MET A 66 -7.01 19.54 1.65
C MET A 66 -8.25 19.86 0.82
N THR A 67 -8.11 20.87 -0.05
CA THR A 67 -9.07 21.11 -1.14
C THR A 67 -8.89 20.06 -2.23
N ARG A 68 -9.90 19.91 -3.10
CA ARG A 68 -9.80 19.00 -4.25
C ARG A 68 -8.65 19.37 -5.19
N ASN A 69 -8.47 20.67 -5.47
CA ASN A 69 -7.42 21.14 -6.37
C ASN A 69 -6.04 20.84 -5.78
N ARG A 70 -5.83 21.13 -4.49
CA ARG A 70 -4.54 20.85 -3.83
C ARG A 70 -4.21 19.36 -3.82
N THR A 71 -5.21 18.51 -3.61
CA THR A 71 -5.04 17.05 -3.68
C THR A 71 -4.66 16.59 -5.09
N THR A 72 -5.30 17.20 -6.13
CA THR A 72 -4.95 16.90 -7.51
C THR A 72 -3.52 17.31 -7.84
N GLU A 73 -3.10 18.51 -7.45
CA GLU A 73 -1.73 18.99 -7.64
C GLU A 73 -0.68 18.09 -6.96
N LEU A 74 -1.01 17.54 -5.79
CA LEU A 74 -0.07 16.72 -5.02
C LEU A 74 0.13 15.33 -5.63
N PHE A 75 -0.94 14.70 -6.15
CA PHE A 75 -0.91 13.29 -6.51
C PHE A 75 -1.03 13.02 -8.03
N ALA A 76 -1.62 13.92 -8.83
CA ALA A 76 -1.84 13.62 -10.23
C ALA A 76 -0.54 13.46 -11.02
N GLY A 77 -0.37 12.30 -11.65
CA GLY A 77 0.81 11.99 -12.46
C GLY A 77 2.09 11.74 -11.68
N GLU A 78 2.03 11.67 -10.35
CA GLU A 78 3.19 11.36 -9.50
C GLU A 78 3.43 9.85 -9.43
N PRO A 79 4.52 9.32 -10.00
CA PRO A 79 4.71 7.87 -10.13
C PRO A 79 5.01 7.15 -8.81
N LEU A 80 5.41 7.89 -7.78
CA LEU A 80 5.69 7.32 -6.46
C LEU A 80 4.41 7.09 -5.63
N PHE A 81 3.29 7.73 -6.01
CA PHE A 81 2.11 7.73 -5.17
C PHE A 81 0.91 7.08 -5.86
N GLU A 82 0.27 6.20 -5.13
CA GLU A 82 -1.04 5.67 -5.45
C GLU A 82 -2.11 6.44 -4.67
N VAL A 83 -3.24 6.70 -5.31
CA VAL A 83 -4.45 7.19 -4.64
C VAL A 83 -5.45 6.05 -4.55
N ALA A 84 -5.93 5.79 -3.32
CA ALA A 84 -6.91 4.75 -3.02
C ALA A 84 -8.10 5.31 -2.22
N THR A 85 -9.18 4.53 -2.12
CA THR A 85 -10.41 4.94 -1.44
C THR A 85 -10.31 4.81 0.08
N HIS A 86 -11.04 5.70 0.80
CA HIS A 86 -11.19 5.62 2.26
C HIS A 86 -12.65 5.85 2.70
N GLY A 87 -13.60 5.52 1.80
CA GLY A 87 -15.01 5.86 1.95
C GLY A 87 -15.27 7.37 1.71
N GLU A 88 -16.33 7.70 1.00
CA GLU A 88 -16.55 9.08 0.52
C GLU A 88 -16.56 10.10 1.67
N ARG A 89 -17.17 9.74 2.82
CA ARG A 89 -17.25 10.59 4.03
C ARG A 89 -16.75 9.91 5.31
N HIS A 90 -15.84 8.95 5.17
CA HIS A 90 -15.22 8.26 6.31
C HIS A 90 -16.24 7.62 7.29
N PRO A 91 -17.27 6.85 6.84
CA PRO A 91 -18.24 6.25 7.75
C PRO A 91 -17.72 4.95 8.38
N PHE A 92 -18.32 4.56 9.50
CA PHE A 92 -18.24 3.16 9.97
C PHE A 92 -19.03 2.26 9.02
N LEU A 93 -18.38 1.72 7.98
CA LEU A 93 -19.03 0.94 6.91
C LEU A 93 -19.86 -0.24 7.43
N ASN A 94 -19.44 -0.86 8.53
CA ASN A 94 -20.11 -1.97 9.16
C ASN A 94 -21.27 -1.54 10.10
N LYS A 95 -21.53 -0.24 10.27
CA LYS A 95 -22.58 0.31 11.13
C LYS A 95 -23.65 1.09 10.38
N VAL A 96 -23.50 1.24 9.06
CA VAL A 96 -24.50 1.89 8.21
C VAL A 96 -25.26 0.83 7.39
N PRO A 97 -26.45 1.15 6.86
CA PRO A 97 -27.17 0.24 5.95
C PRO A 97 -26.30 -0.15 4.75
N VAL A 98 -26.40 -1.41 4.29
CA VAL A 98 -25.60 -1.96 3.19
C VAL A 98 -25.63 -1.07 1.96
N ALA A 99 -26.80 -0.59 1.54
CA ALA A 99 -26.93 0.31 0.38
C ALA A 99 -26.13 1.61 0.57
N HIS A 100 -26.01 2.13 1.79
CA HIS A 100 -25.22 3.32 2.07
C HIS A 100 -23.72 3.00 2.09
N ALA A 101 -23.31 1.86 2.66
CA ALA A 101 -21.92 1.40 2.62
C ALA A 101 -21.45 1.22 1.17
N THR A 102 -22.21 0.50 0.34
CA THR A 102 -21.91 0.33 -1.09
C THR A 102 -21.83 1.67 -1.82
N TRP A 103 -22.76 2.61 -1.53
CA TRP A 103 -22.74 3.94 -2.12
C TRP A 103 -21.46 4.70 -1.74
N GLN A 104 -21.03 4.66 -0.47
CA GLN A 104 -19.79 5.27 0.01
C GLN A 104 -18.55 4.76 -0.77
N LEU A 105 -18.48 3.45 -1.01
CA LEU A 105 -17.38 2.82 -1.74
C LEU A 105 -17.38 3.21 -3.22
N ILE A 106 -18.51 3.05 -3.91
CA ILE A 106 -18.64 3.35 -5.35
C ILE A 106 -18.49 4.84 -5.62
N LYS A 107 -19.07 5.70 -4.78
CA LYS A 107 -18.99 7.14 -4.97
C LYS A 107 -17.56 7.65 -4.81
N ASP A 108 -16.87 7.19 -3.78
CA ASP A 108 -15.46 7.55 -3.55
C ASP A 108 -14.56 7.08 -4.69
N ARG A 109 -14.67 5.81 -5.08
CA ARG A 109 -13.94 5.23 -6.21
C ARG A 109 -14.16 6.03 -7.49
N ARG A 110 -15.42 6.28 -7.85
CA ARG A 110 -15.78 7.06 -9.04
C ARG A 110 -15.19 8.47 -9.01
N ASN A 111 -15.29 9.16 -7.88
CA ASN A 111 -14.75 10.51 -7.74
C ASN A 111 -13.22 10.52 -7.93
N ILE A 112 -12.50 9.52 -7.39
CA ILE A 112 -11.05 9.35 -7.59
C ILE A 112 -10.74 9.10 -9.07
N GLU A 113 -11.44 8.18 -9.70
CA GLU A 113 -11.25 7.84 -11.12
C GLU A 113 -11.47 9.05 -12.03
N GLU A 114 -12.53 9.85 -11.77
CA GLU A 114 -12.82 11.10 -12.49
C GLU A 114 -11.77 12.19 -12.22
N GLN A 115 -11.26 12.29 -11.00
CA GLN A 115 -10.32 13.33 -10.60
C GLN A 115 -8.90 13.09 -11.12
N PHE A 116 -8.44 11.84 -11.10
CA PHE A 116 -7.04 11.50 -11.40
C PHE A 116 -6.86 10.78 -12.74
N GLY A 117 -7.93 10.38 -13.41
CA GLY A 117 -7.85 9.65 -14.69
C GLY A 117 -7.26 8.23 -14.56
N ILE A 118 -7.45 7.58 -13.42
CA ILE A 118 -6.92 6.25 -13.09
C ILE A 118 -8.03 5.23 -12.91
N ILE A 119 -7.68 3.94 -12.80
CA ILE A 119 -8.56 2.90 -12.30
C ILE A 119 -8.21 2.65 -10.84
N CYS A 120 -9.06 3.10 -9.91
CA CYS A 120 -8.84 2.92 -8.49
C CYS A 120 -9.29 1.54 -8.03
N ARG A 121 -8.38 0.76 -7.41
CA ARG A 121 -8.67 -0.61 -6.96
C ARG A 121 -8.36 -0.85 -5.49
N GLY A 122 -7.83 0.14 -4.79
CA GLY A 122 -7.41 0.05 -3.40
C GLY A 122 -8.39 0.68 -2.42
N HIS A 123 -8.33 0.20 -1.17
CA HIS A 123 -9.13 0.72 -0.06
C HIS A 123 -8.35 0.67 1.26
N ALA A 124 -8.65 1.60 2.17
CA ALA A 124 -8.37 1.46 3.59
C ALA A 124 -9.69 1.56 4.37
N TYR A 125 -9.87 0.69 5.36
CA TYR A 125 -11.10 0.71 6.15
C TYR A 125 -11.16 1.91 7.07
N PRO A 126 -12.17 2.82 6.95
CA PRO A 126 -12.40 3.85 7.94
C PRO A 126 -12.49 3.26 9.36
N TYR A 127 -11.75 3.84 10.31
CA TYR A 127 -11.64 3.33 11.69
C TYR A 127 -11.13 1.88 11.79
N GLY A 128 -10.62 1.29 10.71
CA GLY A 128 -10.22 -0.11 10.66
C GLY A 128 -11.37 -1.11 10.80
N THR A 129 -12.63 -0.68 10.65
CA THR A 129 -13.82 -1.51 10.92
C THR A 129 -14.37 -2.16 9.66
N TYR A 130 -14.64 -3.46 9.74
CA TYR A 130 -15.21 -4.26 8.66
C TYR A 130 -16.08 -5.41 9.19
N ASN A 131 -16.78 -6.07 8.30
CA ASN A 131 -17.47 -7.36 8.49
C ASN A 131 -17.56 -8.06 7.12
N ASP A 132 -18.07 -9.28 7.10
CA ASP A 132 -18.16 -10.09 5.87
C ASP A 132 -18.96 -9.39 4.77
N GLN A 133 -20.01 -8.63 5.14
CA GLN A 133 -20.82 -7.88 4.18
C GLN A 133 -19.99 -6.77 3.52
N VAL A 134 -19.23 -5.98 4.30
CA VAL A 134 -18.36 -4.92 3.78
C VAL A 134 -17.27 -5.50 2.86
N ILE A 135 -16.69 -6.65 3.22
CA ILE A 135 -15.70 -7.34 2.38
C ILE A 135 -16.35 -7.79 1.05
N SER A 136 -17.58 -8.31 1.10
CA SER A 136 -18.34 -8.67 -0.10
C SER A 136 -18.64 -7.45 -0.97
N ASP A 137 -19.02 -6.33 -0.36
CA ASP A 137 -19.29 -5.07 -1.06
C ASP A 137 -18.02 -4.51 -1.74
N LEU A 138 -16.86 -4.58 -1.08
CA LEU A 138 -15.56 -4.20 -1.68
C LEU A 138 -15.27 -5.00 -2.96
N ARG A 139 -15.45 -6.33 -2.91
CA ARG A 139 -15.29 -7.20 -4.09
C ARG A 139 -16.26 -6.82 -5.21
N ALA A 140 -17.54 -6.61 -4.87
CA ALA A 140 -18.57 -6.20 -5.83
C ALA A 140 -18.28 -4.83 -6.44
N CYS A 141 -17.65 -3.92 -5.66
CA CYS A 141 -17.20 -2.61 -6.13
C CYS A 141 -15.89 -2.66 -6.92
N GLY A 142 -15.28 -3.83 -7.14
CA GLY A 142 -14.02 -4.01 -7.88
C GLY A 142 -12.79 -3.50 -7.13
N LEU A 143 -12.84 -3.41 -5.80
CA LEU A 143 -11.69 -3.15 -4.95
C LEU A 143 -11.00 -4.48 -4.63
N VAL A 144 -9.68 -4.52 -4.77
CA VAL A 144 -8.92 -5.78 -4.75
C VAL A 144 -8.04 -5.94 -3.51
N TYR A 145 -7.77 -4.86 -2.80
CA TYR A 145 -7.13 -4.89 -1.49
C TYR A 145 -7.78 -3.88 -0.55
N ALA A 146 -7.68 -4.16 0.76
CA ALA A 146 -8.13 -3.24 1.79
C ALA A 146 -7.27 -3.36 3.05
N ARG A 147 -6.66 -2.23 3.45
CA ARG A 147 -5.83 -2.16 4.66
C ARG A 147 -6.69 -2.05 5.92
N THR A 148 -6.33 -2.83 6.92
CA THR A 148 -6.86 -2.75 8.28
C THR A 148 -5.89 -2.01 9.21
N VAL A 149 -6.27 -1.80 10.47
CA VAL A 149 -5.41 -1.13 11.49
C VAL A 149 -4.70 -2.12 12.43
N LYS A 150 -4.84 -3.43 12.20
CA LYS A 150 -4.27 -4.46 13.08
C LYS A 150 -2.79 -4.67 12.77
N SER A 151 -1.90 -4.16 13.60
CA SER A 151 -0.46 -4.42 13.50
C SER A 151 -0.14 -5.91 13.73
N THR A 152 0.64 -6.49 12.82
CA THR A 152 1.06 -7.90 12.89
C THR A 152 2.49 -8.06 13.41
N GLU A 153 3.33 -7.04 13.24
CA GLU A 153 4.78 -7.07 13.44
C GLU A 153 5.49 -8.17 12.62
N LYS A 154 4.86 -8.61 11.54
CA LYS A 154 5.36 -9.62 10.61
C LYS A 154 5.64 -9.00 9.24
N PHE A 155 6.45 -9.68 8.45
CA PHE A 155 6.87 -9.26 7.10
C PHE A 155 6.31 -10.21 6.03
N THR A 156 5.07 -10.66 6.20
CA THR A 156 4.41 -11.64 5.34
C THR A 156 3.33 -11.01 4.49
N PHE A 157 3.02 -11.60 3.35
CA PHE A 157 1.82 -11.29 2.59
C PHE A 157 0.56 -11.70 3.38
N PRO A 158 -0.58 -11.02 3.15
CA PRO A 158 -1.86 -11.45 3.71
C PRO A 158 -2.36 -12.72 3.00
N GLU A 159 -3.20 -13.50 3.67
CA GLU A 159 -3.95 -14.60 3.06
C GLU A 159 -5.09 -14.09 2.17
N ASP A 160 -5.76 -13.01 2.58
CA ASP A 160 -6.75 -12.26 1.80
C ASP A 160 -6.32 -10.78 1.75
N PHE A 161 -6.09 -10.26 0.56
CA PHE A 161 -5.73 -8.85 0.39
C PHE A 161 -6.84 -7.87 0.79
N LEU A 162 -8.10 -8.31 0.89
CA LEU A 162 -9.15 -7.49 1.47
C LEU A 162 -9.12 -7.45 3.01
N LEU A 163 -8.21 -8.22 3.62
CA LEU A 163 -7.89 -8.20 5.06
C LEU A 163 -6.39 -7.95 5.26
N TRP A 164 -5.84 -6.95 4.56
CA TRP A 164 -4.41 -6.71 4.60
C TRP A 164 -4.01 -5.98 5.88
N HIS A 165 -3.54 -6.76 6.84
CA HIS A 165 -3.02 -6.26 8.10
C HIS A 165 -1.61 -5.70 7.91
N PRO A 166 -1.32 -4.45 8.30
CA PRO A 166 0.02 -3.87 8.18
C PRO A 166 1.03 -4.52 9.13
N THR A 167 2.32 -4.29 8.87
CA THR A 167 3.38 -4.65 9.82
C THR A 167 3.21 -3.85 11.10
N CYS A 168 3.13 -2.52 11.01
CA CYS A 168 2.87 -1.66 12.18
C CYS A 168 2.36 -0.27 11.77
N HIS A 169 1.85 0.46 12.73
CA HIS A 169 1.62 1.89 12.67
C HIS A 169 2.96 2.64 12.81
N HIS A 170 3.08 3.86 12.31
CA HIS A 170 4.34 4.62 12.35
C HIS A 170 4.76 5.05 13.77
N ASP A 171 3.81 5.11 14.70
CA ASP A 171 4.06 5.40 16.13
C ASP A 171 4.43 4.16 16.95
N ASN A 172 4.50 2.97 16.32
CA ASN A 172 4.85 1.77 17.03
C ASN A 172 6.24 1.92 17.70
N PRO A 173 6.34 1.76 19.03
CA PRO A 173 7.61 1.97 19.75
C PRO A 173 8.72 1.01 19.30
N ARG A 174 8.37 -0.06 18.58
CA ARG A 174 9.30 -1.02 18.01
C ARG A 174 9.62 -0.77 16.54
N LEU A 175 9.20 0.38 15.95
CA LEU A 175 9.40 0.66 14.53
C LEU A 175 10.85 0.47 14.10
N MET A 176 11.81 1.01 14.83
CA MET A 176 13.23 0.92 14.49
C MET A 176 13.79 -0.50 14.69
N GLU A 177 13.33 -1.23 15.70
CA GLU A 177 13.66 -2.66 15.90
C GLU A 177 13.11 -3.53 14.75
N LEU A 178 11.86 -3.28 14.33
CA LEU A 178 11.24 -3.96 13.19
C LEU A 178 11.98 -3.63 11.89
N THR A 179 12.44 -2.39 11.73
CA THR A 179 13.25 -1.97 10.59
C THR A 179 14.58 -2.74 10.55
N ASP A 180 15.27 -2.89 11.68
CA ASP A 180 16.50 -3.69 11.75
C ASP A 180 16.26 -5.17 11.38
N LYS A 181 15.18 -5.74 11.90
CA LYS A 181 14.78 -7.13 11.55
C LYS A 181 14.43 -7.27 10.08
N PHE A 182 13.73 -6.30 9.50
CA PHE A 182 13.40 -6.29 8.08
C PHE A 182 14.65 -6.23 7.21
N LEU A 183 15.62 -5.38 7.56
CA LEU A 183 16.86 -5.17 6.81
C LEU A 183 17.88 -6.29 6.98
N ALA A 184 17.72 -7.16 7.95
CA ALA A 184 18.61 -8.31 8.14
C ALA A 184 18.61 -9.23 6.90
N PRO A 185 19.69 -10.00 6.64
CA PRO A 185 19.76 -10.93 5.51
C PRO A 185 18.55 -11.86 5.43
N VAL A 186 18.12 -12.18 4.21
CA VAL A 186 17.01 -13.08 3.93
C VAL A 186 17.54 -14.37 3.32
N GLU A 187 17.24 -15.51 3.94
CA GLU A 187 17.68 -16.81 3.44
C GLU A 187 16.66 -17.46 2.48
N LYS A 188 15.37 -17.30 2.76
CA LYS A 188 14.29 -18.01 2.05
C LYS A 188 13.18 -17.07 1.63
N ASP A 189 12.18 -16.88 2.49
CA ASP A 189 10.98 -16.11 2.19
C ASP A 189 11.26 -14.62 2.12
N SER A 190 10.83 -13.98 1.05
CA SER A 190 10.92 -12.52 0.91
C SER A 190 10.11 -11.81 1.99
N ARG A 191 10.56 -10.63 2.38
CA ARG A 191 9.93 -9.82 3.43
C ARG A 191 9.17 -8.65 2.84
N LEU A 192 7.95 -8.46 3.32
CA LEU A 192 7.11 -7.32 3.01
C LEU A 192 6.90 -6.48 4.28
N PHE A 193 7.44 -5.26 4.31
CA PHE A 193 7.17 -4.28 5.37
C PHE A 193 6.03 -3.38 4.93
N TYR A 194 4.95 -3.34 5.68
CA TYR A 194 3.80 -2.49 5.44
C TYR A 194 3.63 -1.51 6.60
N LEU A 195 4.03 -0.25 6.40
CA LEU A 195 3.88 0.85 7.37
C LEU A 195 2.60 1.62 7.07
N TRP A 196 1.89 2.09 8.11
CA TRP A 196 0.72 2.93 7.93
C TRP A 196 0.60 4.00 9.01
N GLY A 197 -0.24 4.99 8.79
CA GLY A 197 -0.55 6.04 9.76
C GLY A 197 -1.35 7.18 9.14
N HIS A 198 -1.41 8.29 9.88
CA HIS A 198 -1.96 9.56 9.42
C HIS A 198 -0.89 10.64 9.56
N SER A 199 -0.65 11.41 8.52
CA SER A 199 0.45 12.40 8.56
C SER A 199 0.22 13.54 9.54
N PHE A 200 -1.04 13.84 9.88
CA PHE A 200 -1.36 14.88 10.88
C PHE A 200 -0.90 14.51 12.30
N GLU A 201 -0.74 13.22 12.61
CA GLU A 201 -0.27 12.75 13.91
C GLU A 201 1.17 13.22 14.19
N PHE A 202 1.99 13.43 13.16
CA PHE A 202 3.33 13.98 13.33
C PHE A 202 3.34 15.44 13.81
N ASP A 203 2.33 16.25 13.42
CA ASP A 203 2.13 17.61 13.95
C ASP A 203 1.52 17.55 15.35
N GLU A 204 0.58 16.61 15.60
CA GLU A 204 -0.11 16.46 16.88
C GLU A 204 0.85 16.10 18.02
N GLU A 205 1.79 15.20 17.73
CA GLU A 205 2.77 14.68 18.69
C GLU A 205 4.15 15.37 18.58
N ASP A 206 4.31 16.36 17.69
CA ASP A 206 5.59 17.04 17.39
C ASP A 206 6.75 16.06 17.15
N ASN A 207 6.50 15.02 16.34
CA ASN A 207 7.39 13.87 16.23
C ASN A 207 7.79 13.49 14.79
N TRP A 208 7.82 14.42 13.83
CA TRP A 208 8.28 14.21 12.45
C TRP A 208 9.60 13.45 12.34
N HIS A 209 10.45 13.56 13.34
CA HIS A 209 11.73 12.86 13.38
C HIS A 209 11.58 11.33 13.27
N ILE A 210 10.47 10.77 13.73
CA ILE A 210 10.20 9.31 13.68
C ILE A 210 10.22 8.83 12.22
N ILE A 211 9.46 9.50 11.35
CA ILE A 211 9.37 9.08 9.94
C ILE A 211 10.65 9.47 9.17
N GLU A 212 11.29 10.60 9.51
CA GLU A 212 12.55 11.00 8.91
C GLU A 212 13.67 10.00 9.22
N ASP A 213 13.79 9.54 10.46
CA ASP A 213 14.80 8.57 10.88
C ASP A 213 14.52 7.18 10.28
N PHE A 214 13.25 6.80 10.17
CA PHE A 214 12.85 5.59 9.45
C PHE A 214 13.29 5.67 7.98
N PHE A 215 12.99 6.78 7.28
CA PHE A 215 13.37 6.95 5.87
C PHE A 215 14.89 6.95 5.67
N LYS A 216 15.64 7.67 6.50
CA LYS A 216 17.12 7.67 6.49
C LYS A 216 17.69 6.25 6.58
N LYS A 217 17.07 5.40 7.40
CA LYS A 217 17.55 4.03 7.65
C LYS A 217 17.20 3.06 6.52
N ILE A 218 16.01 3.21 5.92
CA ILE A 218 15.47 2.21 4.99
C ILE A 218 15.68 2.58 3.51
N ALA A 219 15.89 3.86 3.17
CA ALA A 219 15.99 4.33 1.80
C ALA A 219 17.29 3.92 1.09
N GLY A 220 17.27 3.96 -0.26
CA GLY A 220 18.45 3.77 -1.11
C GLY A 220 19.04 2.35 -1.10
N ARG A 221 18.30 1.36 -0.65
CA ARG A 221 18.77 -0.02 -0.56
C ARG A 221 18.51 -0.80 -1.85
N GLU A 222 19.55 -1.43 -2.37
CA GLU A 222 19.47 -2.21 -3.61
C GLU A 222 18.61 -3.48 -3.45
N ASP A 223 18.53 -4.02 -2.24
CA ASP A 223 17.78 -5.25 -1.90
C ASP A 223 16.30 -4.99 -1.55
N VAL A 224 15.85 -3.71 -1.54
CA VAL A 224 14.48 -3.31 -1.22
C VAL A 224 13.75 -2.78 -2.46
N TRP A 225 12.55 -3.28 -2.72
CA TRP A 225 11.60 -2.70 -3.67
C TRP A 225 10.66 -1.74 -2.93
N TYR A 226 10.68 -0.46 -3.29
CA TYR A 226 9.76 0.55 -2.79
C TYR A 226 8.56 0.59 -3.71
N ALA A 227 7.39 0.23 -3.22
CA ALA A 227 6.21 0.03 -4.04
C ALA A 227 4.94 0.57 -3.39
N THR A 228 3.97 0.93 -4.21
CA THR A 228 2.62 1.23 -3.74
C THR A 228 1.87 -0.07 -3.43
N ASN A 229 0.75 0.03 -2.71
CA ASN A 229 -0.04 -1.15 -2.35
C ASN A 229 -0.53 -1.91 -3.59
N ILE A 230 -1.01 -1.19 -4.62
CA ILE A 230 -1.50 -1.85 -5.83
C ILE A 230 -0.38 -2.54 -6.61
N GLN A 231 0.82 -2.00 -6.63
CA GLN A 231 1.98 -2.64 -7.27
C GLN A 231 2.34 -3.95 -6.56
N VAL A 232 2.31 -3.96 -5.23
CA VAL A 232 2.55 -5.18 -4.43
C VAL A 232 1.48 -6.23 -4.70
N TYR A 233 0.21 -5.82 -4.71
CA TYR A 233 -0.91 -6.70 -5.05
C TYR A 233 -0.76 -7.30 -6.44
N ASP A 234 -0.58 -6.47 -7.46
CA ASP A 234 -0.48 -6.91 -8.85
C ASP A 234 0.70 -7.85 -9.07
N TYR A 235 1.86 -7.55 -8.47
CA TYR A 235 3.03 -8.41 -8.57
C TYR A 235 2.80 -9.78 -7.90
N LYS A 236 2.18 -9.79 -6.72
CA LYS A 236 1.86 -11.05 -6.03
C LYS A 236 0.85 -11.88 -6.82
N GLN A 237 -0.20 -11.25 -7.37
CA GLN A 237 -1.18 -11.93 -8.20
C GLN A 237 -0.56 -12.50 -9.49
N ALA A 238 0.35 -11.76 -10.11
CA ALA A 238 1.08 -12.26 -11.28
C ALA A 238 1.97 -13.45 -10.91
N PHE A 239 2.68 -13.38 -9.78
CA PHE A 239 3.53 -14.46 -9.31
C PHE A 239 2.74 -15.76 -9.05
N ASP A 240 1.54 -15.67 -8.49
CA ASP A 240 0.68 -16.82 -8.20
C ASP A 240 0.12 -17.49 -9.46
N GLN A 241 0.22 -16.84 -10.63
CA GLN A 241 -0.19 -17.41 -11.92
C GLN A 241 0.93 -18.20 -12.61
N LEU A 242 2.14 -18.26 -12.06
CA LEU A 242 3.22 -19.07 -12.64
C LEU A 242 2.81 -20.53 -12.76
N ILE A 243 2.99 -21.11 -13.94
CA ILE A 243 2.62 -22.50 -14.26
C ILE A 243 3.88 -23.36 -14.27
N TRP A 244 3.92 -24.33 -13.36
CA TRP A 244 5.04 -25.24 -13.17
C TRP A 244 4.76 -26.60 -13.77
N ASP A 245 5.80 -27.26 -14.31
CA ASP A 245 5.71 -28.68 -14.60
C ASP A 245 5.71 -29.52 -13.30
N VAL A 246 5.32 -30.78 -13.39
CA VAL A 246 5.19 -31.69 -12.23
C VAL A 246 6.49 -31.85 -11.44
N GLU A 247 7.62 -31.82 -12.13
CA GLU A 247 8.95 -31.98 -11.54
C GLU A 247 9.55 -30.67 -11.00
N CYS A 248 8.83 -29.52 -11.18
CA CYS A 248 9.32 -28.18 -10.85
C CYS A 248 10.69 -27.87 -11.51
N THR A 249 10.88 -28.32 -12.75
CA THR A 249 12.09 -28.08 -13.55
C THR A 249 11.89 -27.06 -14.65
N ARG A 250 10.64 -26.76 -14.99
CA ARG A 250 10.24 -25.72 -15.96
C ARG A 250 9.12 -24.88 -15.41
N VAL A 251 9.12 -23.60 -15.74
CA VAL A 251 8.08 -22.65 -15.38
C VAL A 251 7.72 -21.78 -16.57
N TYR A 252 6.42 -21.61 -16.79
CA TYR A 252 5.85 -20.68 -17.76
C TYR A 252 5.23 -19.50 -17.05
N ASN A 253 5.52 -18.29 -17.52
CA ASN A 253 4.92 -17.06 -17.06
C ASN A 253 3.81 -16.60 -18.01
N PRO A 254 2.53 -16.81 -17.71
CA PRO A 254 1.41 -16.41 -18.57
C PRO A 254 1.06 -14.92 -18.46
N THR A 255 1.76 -14.15 -17.65
CA THR A 255 1.43 -12.74 -17.34
C THR A 255 2.20 -11.75 -18.21
N ALA A 256 1.84 -10.48 -18.12
CA ALA A 256 2.53 -9.38 -18.81
C ALA A 256 3.70 -8.78 -17.99
N THR A 257 4.04 -9.37 -16.84
CA THR A 257 5.04 -8.85 -15.90
C THR A 257 6.20 -9.82 -15.79
N ASP A 258 7.43 -9.33 -15.85
CA ASP A 258 8.62 -10.14 -15.55
C ASP A 258 8.60 -10.55 -14.09
N LEU A 259 8.83 -11.83 -13.79
CA LEU A 259 8.71 -12.38 -12.45
C LEU A 259 10.03 -13.00 -11.98
N TRP A 260 10.36 -12.77 -10.72
CA TRP A 260 11.60 -13.26 -10.12
C TRP A 260 11.30 -14.22 -8.98
N PHE A 261 12.13 -15.25 -8.86
CA PHE A 261 12.05 -16.19 -7.76
C PHE A 261 13.44 -16.76 -7.43
N HIS A 262 13.58 -17.22 -6.22
CA HIS A 262 14.76 -17.97 -5.78
C HIS A 262 14.45 -19.46 -5.74
N ALA A 263 15.26 -20.26 -6.43
CA ALA A 263 15.21 -21.72 -6.43
C ALA A 263 16.63 -22.27 -6.64
N LYS A 264 16.93 -23.50 -6.22
CA LYS A 264 18.24 -24.14 -6.45
C LYS A 264 19.44 -23.24 -6.06
N LYS A 265 19.30 -22.43 -5.01
CA LYS A 265 20.33 -21.49 -4.48
C LYS A 265 20.68 -20.32 -5.41
N GLN A 266 19.84 -20.01 -6.36
CA GLN A 266 20.01 -18.84 -7.25
C GLN A 266 18.70 -18.13 -7.53
N VAL A 267 18.79 -16.88 -7.99
CA VAL A 267 17.65 -16.08 -8.43
C VAL A 267 17.45 -16.27 -9.93
N TYR A 268 16.22 -16.53 -10.32
CA TYR A 268 15.77 -16.64 -11.70
C TYR A 268 14.85 -15.49 -12.04
N CYS A 269 14.85 -15.07 -13.29
CA CYS A 269 13.84 -14.22 -13.89
C CYS A 269 13.15 -14.98 -15.01
N VAL A 270 11.83 -15.04 -15.00
CA VAL A 270 11.03 -15.52 -16.12
C VAL A 270 10.27 -14.36 -16.71
N LYS A 271 10.59 -14.05 -17.98
CA LYS A 271 10.00 -12.93 -18.70
C LYS A 271 8.51 -13.15 -18.97
N ALA A 272 7.79 -12.06 -19.22
CA ALA A 272 6.41 -12.09 -19.68
C ALA A 272 6.25 -13.02 -20.89
N GLY A 273 5.35 -14.00 -20.82
CA GLY A 273 5.09 -14.97 -21.89
C GLY A 273 6.18 -16.03 -22.12
N GLU A 274 7.22 -16.08 -21.28
CA GLU A 274 8.36 -16.98 -21.44
C GLU A 274 8.18 -18.29 -20.66
N THR A 275 8.82 -19.35 -21.17
CA THR A 275 9.05 -20.61 -20.44
C THR A 275 10.55 -20.80 -20.24
N ILE A 276 10.98 -20.98 -19.00
CA ILE A 276 12.38 -21.30 -18.70
C ILE A 276 12.54 -22.68 -18.06
N SER A 277 13.73 -23.27 -18.21
CA SER A 277 14.16 -24.47 -17.48
C SER A 277 15.11 -24.07 -16.35
N LEU A 278 15.03 -24.80 -15.21
CA LEU A 278 15.83 -24.55 -14.00
C LEU A 278 17.02 -25.48 -13.91
#